data_da29cbdf85dfcd643dd63fba481ceef5
#
_entry.id   da29cbdf85dfcd643dd63fba481ceef5
#
_cell.length_a   1.000
_cell.length_b   1.000
_cell.length_c   1.000
_cell.angle_alpha   90.00
_cell.angle_beta   90.00
_cell.angle_gamma   90.00
#
_symmetry.space_group_name_H-M   'P 1'
#
loop_
_entity.id
_entity.type
_entity.pdbx_description
1 polymer ?
#
loop_
_entity_poly.entity_id
_entity_poly.type
_entity_poly.pdbx_seq_one_letter_code
_entity_poly.pdbx_strand_id
1 'polypeptide(L)'
;MRALLLDLDGVLGDTRGLWDDWLADNGRVLGLDPGAVPRDRGEAAAALDERAGNWRVLLARYAEERAPVYLRPDASVSAALRGLASSGARLGVFTDAPAELAQVAVSQLGAARRVEAVESGAGSVDRLRARLGADAELVTTRAGLLERAREI
;
A
#
# COMPACT_ATOMS: atom_id res chain seq x y z
N MET A 1 19.58 9.40 -12.10
CA MET A 1 18.38 9.84 -11.38
C MET A 1 18.00 8.77 -10.35
N ARG A 2 17.80 9.18 -9.13
CA ARG A 2 17.48 8.24 -8.04
C ARG A 2 16.02 7.80 -8.11
N ALA A 3 15.78 6.51 -7.92
CA ALA A 3 14.43 5.96 -7.82
C ALA A 3 14.30 5.10 -6.56
N LEU A 4 13.22 5.29 -5.82
CA LEU A 4 12.96 4.57 -4.58
C LEU A 4 11.63 3.81 -4.70
N LEU A 5 11.65 2.54 -4.30
CA LEU A 5 10.47 1.69 -4.19
C LEU A 5 10.10 1.62 -2.70
N LEU A 6 8.97 2.19 -2.35
CA LEU A 6 8.54 2.33 -0.95
C LEU A 6 7.47 1.30 -0.62
N ASP A 7 7.71 0.52 0.43
CA ASP A 7 6.69 -0.39 0.95
C ASP A 7 5.58 0.43 1.62
N LEU A 8 4.35 0.29 1.15
CA LEU A 8 3.21 0.97 1.76
C LEU A 8 3.14 0.65 3.26
N ASP A 9 3.17 -0.64 3.59
CA ASP A 9 3.14 -1.10 4.97
C ASP A 9 4.56 -1.09 5.56
N GLY A 10 4.77 -0.22 6.51
CA GLY A 10 6.08 -0.05 7.16
C GLY A 10 6.76 1.27 6.83
N VAL A 11 6.53 1.85 5.66
CA VAL A 11 7.09 3.17 5.31
C VAL A 11 6.06 4.27 5.50
N LEU A 12 4.92 4.15 4.82
CA LEU A 12 3.88 5.19 4.82
C LEU A 12 2.86 5.00 5.93
N GLY A 13 2.49 3.77 6.19
CA GLY A 13 1.50 3.41 7.19
C GLY A 13 1.43 1.90 7.34
N ASP A 14 0.29 1.38 7.80
CA ASP A 14 0.06 -0.06 7.89
C ASP A 14 -1.42 -0.34 7.61
N THR A 15 -1.69 -1.03 6.51
CA THR A 15 -3.04 -1.35 6.06
C THR A 15 -3.52 -2.72 6.56
N ARG A 16 -2.66 -3.49 7.25
CA ARG A 16 -2.98 -4.85 7.64
C ARG A 16 -4.11 -4.94 8.64
N GLY A 17 -4.16 -4.00 9.60
CA GLY A 17 -5.25 -3.95 10.57
C GLY A 17 -6.60 -3.71 9.92
N LEU A 18 -6.67 -2.80 8.96
CA LEU A 18 -7.90 -2.53 8.21
C LEU A 18 -8.33 -3.77 7.41
N TRP A 19 -7.39 -4.42 6.76
CA TRP A 19 -7.65 -5.64 6.00
C TRP A 19 -8.20 -6.76 6.89
N ASP A 20 -7.55 -7.01 8.02
CA ASP A 20 -7.96 -8.04 8.96
C ASP A 20 -9.35 -7.79 9.52
N ASP A 21 -9.65 -6.55 9.88
CA ASP A 21 -10.97 -6.18 10.40
C ASP A 21 -12.05 -6.28 9.31
N TRP A 22 -11.71 -5.90 8.07
CA TRP A 22 -12.62 -6.08 6.95
C TRP A 22 -12.97 -7.56 6.73
N LEU A 23 -11.98 -8.44 6.76
CA LEU A 23 -12.20 -9.89 6.63
C LEU A 23 -13.09 -10.41 7.76
N ALA A 24 -12.82 -10.01 9.00
CA ALA A 24 -13.60 -10.43 10.14
C ALA A 24 -15.04 -9.96 10.06
N ASP A 25 -15.26 -8.71 9.68
CA ASP A 25 -16.59 -8.09 9.64
C ASP A 25 -17.42 -8.58 8.45
N ASN A 26 -16.78 -8.85 7.32
CA ASN A 26 -17.47 -9.19 6.07
C ASN A 26 -17.37 -10.65 5.66
N GLY A 27 -16.58 -11.43 6.34
CA GLY A 27 -16.38 -12.85 6.00
C GLY A 27 -17.69 -13.63 5.93
N ARG A 28 -18.59 -13.41 6.88
CA ARG A 28 -19.91 -14.09 6.90
C ARG A 28 -20.77 -13.70 5.71
N VAL A 29 -20.79 -12.41 5.38
CA VAL A 29 -21.59 -11.91 4.24
C VAL A 29 -21.07 -12.50 2.94
N LEU A 30 -19.75 -12.68 2.85
CA LEU A 30 -19.09 -13.25 1.68
C LEU A 30 -19.11 -14.78 1.66
N GLY A 31 -19.61 -15.42 2.71
CA GLY A 31 -19.60 -16.87 2.82
C GLY A 31 -18.21 -17.47 3.04
N LEU A 32 -17.33 -16.72 3.70
CA LEU A 32 -15.94 -17.11 3.93
C LEU A 32 -15.64 -17.30 5.41
N ASP A 33 -14.76 -18.24 5.70
CA ASP A 33 -14.10 -18.32 7.00
C ASP A 33 -12.83 -17.49 6.92
N PRO A 34 -12.70 -16.36 7.69
CA PRO A 34 -11.51 -15.52 7.65
C PRO A 34 -10.21 -16.29 7.93
N GLY A 35 -10.27 -17.33 8.77
CA GLY A 35 -9.12 -18.17 9.07
C GLY A 35 -8.66 -19.04 7.91
N ALA A 36 -9.49 -19.24 6.90
CA ALA A 36 -9.16 -20.03 5.70
C ALA A 36 -8.60 -19.18 4.57
N VAL A 37 -8.59 -17.85 4.72
CA VAL A 37 -8.06 -16.94 3.71
C VAL A 37 -6.54 -16.85 3.87
N PRO A 38 -5.75 -16.95 2.79
CA PRO A 38 -4.31 -16.81 2.87
C PRO A 38 -3.86 -15.49 3.51
N ARG A 39 -2.74 -15.50 4.22
CA ARG A 39 -2.19 -14.30 4.86
C ARG A 39 -1.61 -13.32 3.84
N ASP A 40 -0.96 -13.84 2.80
CA ASP A 40 -0.52 -13.01 1.69
C ASP A 40 -1.75 -12.45 0.98
N ARG A 41 -1.85 -11.14 0.90
CA ARG A 41 -3.04 -10.49 0.37
C ARG A 41 -3.19 -10.65 -1.14
N GLY A 42 -2.11 -10.88 -1.86
CA GLY A 42 -2.17 -11.22 -3.28
C GLY A 42 -2.83 -12.58 -3.49
N GLU A 43 -2.42 -13.58 -2.69
CA GLU A 43 -3.04 -14.91 -2.72
C GLU A 43 -4.48 -14.86 -2.22
N ALA A 44 -4.73 -14.06 -1.18
CA ALA A 44 -6.08 -13.85 -0.66
C ALA A 44 -7.00 -13.27 -1.72
N ALA A 45 -6.55 -12.27 -2.47
CA ALA A 45 -7.35 -11.65 -3.53
C ALA A 45 -7.70 -12.67 -4.62
N ALA A 46 -6.77 -13.51 -5.00
CA ALA A 46 -7.03 -14.57 -5.99
C ALA A 46 -8.09 -15.55 -5.49
N ALA A 47 -8.00 -15.95 -4.22
CA ALA A 47 -8.99 -16.86 -3.61
C ALA A 47 -10.37 -16.20 -3.52
N LEU A 48 -10.43 -14.92 -3.16
CA LEU A 48 -11.68 -14.17 -3.07
C LEU A 48 -12.31 -13.96 -4.46
N ASP A 49 -11.52 -13.72 -5.48
CA ASP A 49 -12.02 -13.58 -6.86
C ASP A 49 -12.77 -14.84 -7.32
N GLU A 50 -12.36 -16.00 -6.85
CA GLU A 50 -13.02 -17.27 -7.22
C GLU A 50 -14.33 -17.50 -6.48
N ARG A 51 -14.53 -16.89 -5.30
CA ARG A 51 -15.60 -17.31 -4.38
C ARG A 51 -16.58 -16.20 -3.97
N ALA A 52 -16.18 -14.95 -4.03
CA ALA A 52 -16.83 -13.92 -3.22
C ALA A 52 -17.44 -12.75 -4.00
N GLY A 53 -17.70 -12.88 -5.28
CA GLY A 53 -18.46 -11.87 -6.05
C GLY A 53 -17.96 -10.44 -5.91
N ASN A 54 -18.72 -9.59 -5.23
CA ASN A 54 -18.47 -8.15 -5.11
C ASN A 54 -17.49 -7.75 -4.00
N TRP A 55 -16.62 -8.64 -3.57
CA TRP A 55 -15.78 -8.36 -2.41
C TRP A 55 -14.91 -7.09 -2.59
N ARG A 56 -14.48 -6.78 -3.80
CA ARG A 56 -13.64 -5.59 -4.06
C ARG A 56 -14.41 -4.29 -3.82
N VAL A 57 -15.69 -4.25 -4.21
CA VAL A 57 -16.56 -3.10 -3.94
C VAL A 57 -16.77 -2.91 -2.45
N LEU A 58 -17.00 -4.01 -1.73
CA LEU A 58 -17.16 -3.98 -0.27
C LEU A 58 -15.89 -3.50 0.41
N LEU A 59 -14.73 -3.96 -0.02
CA LEU A 59 -13.44 -3.53 0.51
C LEU A 59 -13.22 -2.04 0.26
N ALA A 60 -13.48 -1.56 -0.95
CA ALA A 60 -13.31 -0.16 -1.28
C ALA A 60 -14.16 0.75 -0.37
N ARG A 61 -15.43 0.39 -0.17
CA ARG A 61 -16.33 1.15 0.71
C ARG A 61 -15.86 1.15 2.16
N TYR A 62 -15.50 -0.01 2.66
CA TYR A 62 -14.99 -0.16 4.02
C TYR A 62 -13.72 0.67 4.22
N ALA A 63 -12.80 0.60 3.27
CA ALA A 63 -11.55 1.36 3.32
C ALA A 63 -11.82 2.87 3.32
N GLU A 64 -12.67 3.36 2.43
CA GLU A 64 -13.00 4.78 2.37
C GLU A 64 -13.61 5.29 3.67
N GLU A 65 -14.49 4.52 4.29
CA GLU A 65 -15.14 4.90 5.54
C GLU A 65 -14.20 4.81 6.74
N ARG A 66 -13.30 3.85 6.76
CA ARG A 66 -12.49 3.50 7.93
C ARG A 66 -11.03 3.96 7.86
N ALA A 67 -10.56 4.38 6.71
CA ALA A 67 -9.16 4.78 6.54
C ALA A 67 -8.67 5.76 7.61
N PRO A 68 -9.41 6.80 8.00
CA PRO A 68 -8.93 7.75 9.02
C PRO A 68 -8.68 7.12 10.39
N VAL A 69 -9.31 6.00 10.70
CA VAL A 69 -9.12 5.29 11.97
C VAL A 69 -7.79 4.55 11.99
N TYR A 70 -7.41 3.96 10.85
CA TYR A 70 -6.22 3.11 10.74
C TYR A 70 -4.99 3.83 10.23
N LEU A 71 -5.19 4.87 9.41
CA LEU A 71 -4.13 5.48 8.63
C LEU A 71 -4.06 6.98 8.92
N ARG A 72 -2.97 7.39 9.55
CA ARG A 72 -2.74 8.80 9.89
C ARG A 72 -1.48 9.28 9.19
N PRO A 73 -1.54 10.40 8.45
CA PRO A 73 -0.34 10.99 7.88
C PRO A 73 0.66 11.33 8.98
N ASP A 74 1.93 11.09 8.70
CA ASP A 74 3.04 11.43 9.58
C ASP A 74 3.79 12.61 8.99
N ALA A 75 4.00 13.66 9.78
CA ALA A 75 4.62 14.90 9.29
C ALA A 75 6.05 14.68 8.80
N SER A 76 6.81 13.82 9.47
CA SER A 76 8.20 13.54 9.07
C SER A 76 8.26 12.75 7.76
N VAL A 77 7.34 11.81 7.56
CA VAL A 77 7.23 11.06 6.31
C VAL A 77 6.82 12.00 5.17
N SER A 78 5.81 12.83 5.40
CA SER A 78 5.36 13.80 4.39
C SER A 78 6.47 14.75 3.98
N ALA A 79 7.25 15.25 4.93
CA ALA A 79 8.39 16.11 4.67
C ALA A 79 9.49 15.39 3.88
N ALA A 80 9.76 14.13 4.24
CA ALA A 80 10.74 13.30 3.53
C ALA A 80 10.35 13.07 2.07
N LEU A 81 9.09 12.72 1.82
CA LEU A 81 8.58 12.51 0.46
C LEU A 81 8.68 13.79 -0.37
N ARG A 82 8.29 14.91 0.22
CA ARG A 82 8.36 16.21 -0.45
C ARG A 82 9.80 16.57 -0.80
N GLY A 83 10.72 16.41 0.14
CA GLY A 83 12.14 16.70 -0.07
C GLY A 83 12.76 15.84 -1.16
N LEU A 84 12.49 14.53 -1.12
CA LEU A 84 12.98 13.60 -2.12
C LEU A 84 12.43 13.92 -3.51
N ALA A 85 11.14 14.15 -3.62
CA ALA A 85 10.51 14.50 -4.90
C ALA A 85 11.10 15.82 -5.44
N SER A 86 11.29 16.82 -4.59
CA SER A 86 11.87 18.10 -4.98
C SER A 86 13.33 17.97 -5.43
N SER A 87 14.07 17.00 -4.92
CA SER A 87 15.45 16.74 -5.33
C SER A 87 15.54 15.97 -6.66
N GLY A 88 14.41 15.59 -7.25
CA GLY A 88 14.35 14.88 -8.51
C GLY A 88 14.28 13.35 -8.35
N ALA A 89 14.15 12.84 -7.14
CA ALA A 89 13.96 11.40 -6.93
C ALA A 89 12.60 10.95 -7.47
N ARG A 90 12.60 9.79 -8.11
CA ARG A 90 11.36 9.14 -8.56
C ARG A 90 10.89 8.21 -7.46
N LEU A 91 9.65 8.36 -7.05
CA LEU A 91 9.09 7.60 -5.94
C LEU A 91 7.96 6.70 -6.42
N GLY A 92 8.00 5.44 -6.03
CA GLY A 92 6.91 4.50 -6.26
C GLY A 92 6.54 3.77 -4.99
N VAL A 93 5.32 3.28 -4.92
CA VAL A 93 4.79 2.54 -3.78
C VAL A 93 4.37 1.15 -4.22
N PHE A 94 4.71 0.15 -3.44
CA PHE A 94 4.27 -1.22 -3.66
C PHE A 94 3.60 -1.78 -2.41
N THR A 95 2.72 -2.72 -2.61
CA THR A 95 2.05 -3.46 -1.52
C THR A 95 1.44 -4.74 -2.08
N ASP A 96 1.30 -5.77 -1.24
CA ASP A 96 0.55 -6.97 -1.61
C ASP A 96 -0.97 -6.78 -1.47
N ALA A 97 -1.41 -5.68 -0.87
CA ALA A 97 -2.83 -5.35 -0.73
C ALA A 97 -3.52 -5.18 -2.09
N PRO A 98 -4.82 -5.47 -2.19
CA PRO A 98 -5.57 -5.16 -3.40
C PRO A 98 -5.57 -3.67 -3.74
N ALA A 99 -5.71 -3.35 -5.01
CA ALA A 99 -5.69 -1.96 -5.49
C ALA A 99 -6.73 -1.08 -4.79
N GLU A 100 -7.92 -1.62 -4.51
CA GLU A 100 -9.00 -0.92 -3.81
C GLU A 100 -8.57 -0.39 -2.44
N LEU A 101 -7.78 -1.15 -1.71
CA LEU A 101 -7.24 -0.73 -0.42
C LEU A 101 -6.01 0.17 -0.62
N ALA A 102 -5.11 -0.19 -1.52
CA ALA A 102 -3.88 0.56 -1.76
C ALA A 102 -4.15 2.01 -2.17
N GLN A 103 -5.10 2.23 -3.09
CA GLN A 103 -5.44 3.56 -3.57
C GLN A 103 -5.98 4.45 -2.46
N VAL A 104 -6.89 3.92 -1.64
CA VAL A 104 -7.43 4.65 -0.49
C VAL A 104 -6.33 4.98 0.50
N ALA A 105 -5.45 4.03 0.80
CA ALA A 105 -4.36 4.21 1.76
C ALA A 105 -3.37 5.29 1.32
N VAL A 106 -2.92 5.26 0.07
CA VAL A 106 -1.96 6.24 -0.46
C VAL A 106 -2.57 7.65 -0.42
N SER A 107 -3.84 7.77 -0.77
CA SER A 107 -4.57 9.04 -0.70
C SER A 107 -4.72 9.54 0.74
N GLN A 108 -5.16 8.67 1.65
CA GLN A 108 -5.36 9.02 3.07
C GLN A 108 -4.05 9.44 3.72
N LEU A 109 -2.94 8.80 3.36
CA LEU A 109 -1.62 9.11 3.92
C LEU A 109 -0.96 10.32 3.26
N GLY A 110 -1.63 10.97 2.32
CA GLY A 110 -1.14 12.19 1.69
C GLY A 110 0.03 11.99 0.73
N ALA A 111 0.24 10.77 0.25
CA ALA A 111 1.38 10.44 -0.60
C ALA A 111 1.07 10.49 -2.10
N ALA A 112 -0.21 10.54 -2.49
CA ALA A 112 -0.63 10.40 -3.88
C ALA A 112 0.04 11.40 -4.84
N ARG A 113 0.27 12.62 -4.39
CA ARG A 113 0.88 13.67 -5.22
C ARG A 113 2.38 13.54 -5.36
N ARG A 114 3.02 12.77 -4.50
CA ARG A 114 4.49 12.66 -4.45
C ARG A 114 5.01 11.41 -5.14
N VAL A 115 4.14 10.42 -5.32
CA VAL A 115 4.54 9.15 -5.92
C VAL A 115 4.09 9.08 -7.38
N GLU A 116 4.97 8.56 -8.21
CA GLU A 116 4.77 8.45 -9.65
C GLU A 116 3.91 7.23 -10.01
N ALA A 117 4.00 6.20 -9.20
CA ALA A 117 3.31 4.94 -9.46
C ALA A 117 2.97 4.22 -8.16
N VAL A 118 1.85 3.51 -8.17
CA VAL A 118 1.44 2.60 -7.10
C VAL A 118 1.16 1.25 -7.75
N GLU A 119 1.86 0.22 -7.30
CA GLU A 119 1.63 -1.15 -7.74
C GLU A 119 1.12 -1.98 -6.56
N SER A 120 0.09 -2.79 -6.80
CA SER A 120 -0.60 -3.54 -5.76
C SER A 120 -0.72 -5.01 -6.12
N GLY A 121 -0.96 -5.85 -5.11
CA GLY A 121 -1.17 -7.27 -5.29
C GLY A 121 0.11 -8.06 -5.52
N ALA A 122 -0.04 -9.30 -5.98
CA ALA A 122 1.08 -10.19 -6.25
C ALA A 122 2.00 -9.61 -7.32
N GLY A 123 3.30 -9.68 -7.11
CA GLY A 123 4.30 -9.20 -8.07
C GLY A 123 4.45 -7.69 -8.14
N SER A 124 3.92 -6.96 -7.17
CA SER A 124 3.93 -5.49 -7.17
C SER A 124 5.34 -4.90 -7.23
N VAL A 125 6.29 -5.46 -6.50
CA VAL A 125 7.68 -4.98 -6.50
C VAL A 125 8.29 -5.09 -7.90
N ASP A 126 8.12 -6.23 -8.55
CA ASP A 126 8.69 -6.45 -9.88
C ASP A 126 8.08 -5.52 -10.93
N ARG A 127 6.76 -5.32 -10.86
CA ARG A 127 6.09 -4.38 -11.77
C ARG A 127 6.54 -2.95 -11.53
N LEU A 128 6.68 -2.56 -10.28
CA LEU A 128 7.15 -1.22 -9.93
C LEU A 128 8.60 -1.00 -10.40
N ARG A 129 9.44 -2.00 -10.20
CA ARG A 129 10.84 -1.95 -10.66
C ARG A 129 10.92 -1.85 -12.18
N ALA A 130 10.03 -2.54 -12.90
CA ALA A 130 9.95 -2.42 -14.34
C ALA A 130 9.60 -1.00 -14.80
N ARG A 131 8.81 -0.27 -14.00
CA ARG A 131 8.42 1.10 -14.32
C ARG A 131 9.47 2.13 -13.93
N LEU A 132 10.15 1.96 -12.80
CA LEU A 132 11.06 2.96 -12.25
C LEU A 132 12.53 2.66 -12.52
N GLY A 133 12.85 1.45 -12.94
CA GLY A 133 14.22 1.06 -13.28
C GLY A 133 14.73 -0.10 -12.43
N ALA A 134 15.61 -0.91 -13.04
CA ALA A 134 16.21 -2.06 -12.39
C ALA A 134 17.07 -1.67 -11.18
N ASP A 135 17.61 -0.44 -11.20
CA ASP A 135 18.48 0.08 -10.14
C ASP A 135 17.69 0.74 -9.00
N ALA A 136 16.38 0.78 -9.09
CA ALA A 136 15.55 1.40 -8.05
C ALA A 136 15.81 0.74 -6.70
N GLU A 137 16.01 1.57 -5.68
CA GLU A 137 16.34 1.14 -4.34
C GLU A 137 15.08 0.79 -3.55
N LEU A 138 15.11 -0.36 -2.89
CA LEU A 138 14.00 -0.82 -2.05
C LEU A 138 14.08 -0.18 -0.66
N VAL A 139 12.98 0.41 -0.20
CA VAL A 139 12.86 0.99 1.13
C VAL A 139 11.66 0.36 1.82
N THR A 140 11.91 -0.37 2.91
CA THR A 140 10.89 -1.16 3.59
C THR A 140 10.55 -0.64 4.99
N THR A 141 11.25 0.37 5.48
CA THR A 141 11.01 0.94 6.79
C THR A 141 10.91 2.46 6.72
N ARG A 142 10.17 3.02 7.67
CA ARG A 142 10.07 4.49 7.83
C ARG A 142 11.44 5.09 8.12
N ALA A 143 12.22 4.46 8.99
CA ALA A 143 13.58 4.91 9.30
C ALA A 143 14.44 4.96 8.03
N GLY A 144 14.32 3.96 7.17
CA GLY A 144 15.01 3.94 5.88
C GLY A 144 14.65 5.10 4.98
N LEU A 145 13.38 5.45 4.91
CA LEU A 145 12.92 6.61 4.15
C LEU A 145 13.52 7.91 4.70
N LEU A 146 13.45 8.10 6.01
CA LEU A 146 13.97 9.32 6.66
C LEU A 146 15.47 9.45 6.47
N GLU A 147 16.19 8.35 6.49
CA GLU A 147 17.62 8.32 6.24
C GLU A 147 17.97 8.77 4.82
N ARG A 148 17.21 8.28 3.81
CA ARG A 148 17.38 8.70 2.41
C ARG A 148 17.11 10.19 2.24
N ALA A 149 16.11 10.70 2.94
CA ALA A 149 15.79 12.13 2.87
C ALA A 149 16.90 13.02 3.45
N ARG A 150 17.66 12.54 4.44
CA ARG A 150 18.79 13.29 5.01
C ARG A 150 19.99 13.37 4.08
N GLU A 151 20.08 12.52 3.10
CA GLU A 151 21.19 12.45 2.16
C GLU A 151 21.08 13.49 1.02
N ILE A 152 19.99 14.21 0.93
CA ILE A 152 19.79 15.26 -0.10
C ILE A 152 20.33 16.63 0.31
#